data_678128976db958c0f65052f603ed6d41
#
_entry.id   678128976db958c0f65052f603ed6d41
#
_cell.length_a   1.000
_cell.length_b   1.000
_cell.length_c   1.000
_cell.angle_alpha   90.00
_cell.angle_beta   90.00
_cell.angle_gamma   90.00
#
_symmetry.space_group_name_H-M   'P 1'
#
loop_
_entity.id
_entity.type
_entity.pdbx_description
1 polymer ?
#
loop_
_entity_poly.entity_id
_entity_poly.type
_entity_poly.pdbx_seq_one_letter_code
_entity_poly.pdbx_strand_id
1 'polypeptide(L)'
;MNMRAATGQKVKKSREDIIFDVINYTFLTLFTLLCVFPFYYVLINSISANDMVDMGKVMFYPIGIHFNNYVEVLKMERLGMAAWVSLARTVLGTLLALVGASYMAYLFTKQNMWKRKLWYRLVIATMYFSAGLIPGYMNMRMLGLVNTFWVYVIPGIFPVYNMILIKTYMESISPAL
;
A
#
# COMPACT_ATOMS: atom_id res chain seq x y z
N MET A 1 -36.29 -15.67 -26.59
CA MET A 1 -35.72 -15.88 -25.25
C MET A 1 -35.79 -14.56 -24.50
N ASN A 2 -36.89 -14.38 -23.70
CA ASN A 2 -37.27 -13.09 -23.12
C ASN A 2 -36.41 -12.77 -21.89
N MET A 3 -35.50 -11.80 -22.02
CA MET A 3 -34.88 -11.16 -20.86
C MET A 3 -35.93 -10.26 -20.18
N ARG A 4 -36.51 -10.73 -19.10
CA ARG A 4 -37.30 -9.89 -18.19
C ARG A 4 -36.34 -8.96 -17.45
N ALA A 5 -36.46 -7.68 -17.73
CA ALA A 5 -35.86 -6.62 -16.94
C ALA A 5 -36.25 -6.79 -15.46
N ALA A 6 -35.27 -6.94 -14.59
CA ALA A 6 -35.48 -6.96 -13.15
C ALA A 6 -35.94 -5.57 -12.72
N THR A 7 -37.23 -5.41 -12.54
CA THR A 7 -37.89 -4.22 -11.97
C THR A 7 -37.33 -4.06 -10.56
N GLY A 8 -36.60 -2.98 -10.28
CA GLY A 8 -36.08 -2.65 -8.97
C GLY A 8 -37.23 -2.33 -7.99
N GLN A 9 -37.85 -3.38 -7.44
CA GLN A 9 -38.78 -3.25 -6.32
C GLN A 9 -37.99 -2.70 -5.12
N LYS A 10 -38.24 -1.45 -4.75
CA LYS A 10 -37.78 -0.89 -3.48
C LYS A 10 -38.43 -1.71 -2.37
N VAL A 11 -37.70 -2.66 -1.81
CA VAL A 11 -38.12 -3.41 -0.63
C VAL A 11 -38.34 -2.41 0.50
N LYS A 12 -39.54 -2.34 1.06
CA LYS A 12 -39.84 -1.53 2.25
C LYS A 12 -38.98 -2.04 3.38
N LYS A 13 -38.08 -1.17 3.89
CA LYS A 13 -37.20 -1.49 5.03
C LYS A 13 -38.06 -1.81 6.26
N SER A 14 -37.79 -2.91 6.91
CA SER A 14 -38.34 -3.23 8.23
C SER A 14 -37.86 -2.23 9.28
N ARG A 15 -38.58 -2.14 10.42
CA ARG A 15 -38.07 -1.34 11.55
C ARG A 15 -36.70 -1.83 12.05
N GLU A 16 -36.49 -3.11 12.02
CA GLU A 16 -35.20 -3.74 12.38
C GLU A 16 -34.08 -3.31 11.43
N ASP A 17 -34.35 -3.25 10.12
CA ASP A 17 -33.41 -2.77 9.12
C ASP A 17 -33.03 -1.31 9.35
N ILE A 18 -34.01 -0.47 9.73
CA ILE A 18 -33.78 0.96 10.01
C ILE A 18 -32.90 1.12 11.26
N ILE A 19 -33.18 0.38 12.32
CA ILE A 19 -32.39 0.42 13.56
C ILE A 19 -30.96 -0.04 13.28
N PHE A 20 -30.79 -1.13 12.56
CA PHE A 20 -29.50 -1.63 12.15
C PHE A 20 -28.72 -0.60 11.32
N ASP A 21 -29.37 0.01 10.32
CA ASP A 21 -28.77 1.05 9.49
C ASP A 21 -28.31 2.25 10.32
N VAL A 22 -29.14 2.73 11.25
CA VAL A 22 -28.81 3.88 12.12
C VAL A 22 -27.60 3.55 12.99
N ILE A 23 -27.56 2.39 13.64
CA ILE A 23 -26.42 1.97 14.47
C ILE A 23 -25.17 1.84 13.62
N ASN A 24 -25.28 1.16 12.48
CA ASN A 24 -24.15 0.92 11.58
C ASN A 24 -23.57 2.24 11.03
N TYR A 25 -24.44 3.14 10.51
CA TYR A 25 -23.98 4.44 10.00
C TYR A 25 -23.39 5.31 11.10
N THR A 26 -23.99 5.32 12.30
CA THR A 26 -23.43 6.08 13.43
C THR A 26 -22.04 5.57 13.82
N PHE A 27 -21.89 4.25 13.96
CA PHE A 27 -20.62 3.62 14.27
C PHE A 27 -19.55 3.90 13.20
N LEU A 28 -19.89 3.69 11.92
CA LEU A 28 -18.98 3.94 10.81
C LEU A 28 -18.61 5.42 10.69
N THR A 29 -19.55 6.34 10.95
CA THR A 29 -19.27 7.77 10.93
C THR A 29 -18.30 8.16 12.04
N LEU A 30 -18.53 7.71 13.27
CA LEU A 30 -17.63 7.97 14.41
C LEU A 30 -16.24 7.39 14.14
N PHE A 31 -16.18 6.15 13.64
CA PHE A 31 -14.92 5.52 13.27
C PHE A 31 -14.18 6.29 12.17
N THR A 32 -14.91 6.74 11.15
CA THR A 32 -14.32 7.56 10.06
C THR A 32 -13.78 8.88 10.58
N LEU A 33 -14.53 9.58 11.45
CA LEU A 33 -14.07 10.83 12.06
C LEU A 33 -12.77 10.60 12.88
N LEU A 34 -12.72 9.51 13.63
CA LEU A 34 -11.53 9.16 14.40
C LEU A 34 -10.33 8.86 13.49
N CYS A 35 -10.55 8.18 12.36
CA CYS A 35 -9.50 7.91 11.38
C CYS A 35 -9.04 9.17 10.62
N VAL A 36 -9.94 10.11 10.34
CA VAL A 36 -9.63 11.36 9.62
C VAL A 36 -8.97 12.38 10.53
N PHE A 37 -9.26 12.34 11.84
CA PHE A 37 -8.76 13.33 12.81
C PHE A 37 -7.23 13.53 12.78
N PRO A 38 -6.37 12.50 12.78
CA PRO A 38 -4.92 12.70 12.74
C PRO A 38 -4.46 13.42 11.47
N PHE A 39 -5.10 13.17 10.32
CA PHE A 39 -4.77 13.89 9.08
C PHE A 39 -5.21 15.35 9.15
N TYR A 40 -6.40 15.60 9.67
CA TYR A 40 -6.87 16.96 9.94
C TYR A 40 -5.93 17.69 10.90
N TYR A 41 -5.52 17.04 11.99
CA TYR A 41 -4.59 17.59 12.98
C TYR A 41 -3.24 17.99 12.35
N VAL A 42 -2.65 17.13 11.53
CA VAL A 42 -1.40 17.43 10.81
C VAL A 42 -1.60 18.63 9.87
N LEU A 43 -2.74 18.71 9.18
CA LEU A 43 -3.04 19.78 8.26
C LEU A 43 -3.15 21.14 9.00
N ILE A 44 -3.90 21.22 10.10
CA ILE A 44 -4.02 22.49 10.86
C ILE A 44 -2.69 22.91 11.48
N ASN A 45 -1.86 21.95 11.96
CA ASN A 45 -0.54 22.25 12.48
C ASN A 45 0.41 22.76 11.38
N SER A 46 0.34 22.22 10.16
CA SER A 46 1.23 22.61 9.06
C SER A 46 1.04 24.07 8.61
N ILE A 47 -0.16 24.63 8.83
CA ILE A 47 -0.50 26.02 8.48
C ILE A 47 -0.55 26.98 9.68
N SER A 48 -0.29 26.48 10.90
CA SER A 48 -0.31 27.27 12.12
C SER A 48 1.08 27.79 12.49
N ALA A 49 1.12 28.87 13.28
CA ALA A 49 2.37 29.43 13.80
C ALA A 49 3.11 28.39 14.66
N ASN A 50 4.42 28.20 14.40
CA ASN A 50 5.22 27.14 15.02
C ASN A 50 5.26 27.22 16.54
N ASP A 51 5.34 28.45 17.09
CA ASP A 51 5.28 28.70 18.52
C ASP A 51 3.98 28.23 19.18
N MET A 52 2.84 28.38 18.50
CA MET A 52 1.55 27.91 18.98
C MET A 52 1.41 26.39 18.90
N VAL A 53 2.02 25.77 17.88
CA VAL A 53 2.08 24.30 17.73
C VAL A 53 2.94 23.71 18.85
N ASP A 54 4.14 24.26 19.09
CA ASP A 54 5.09 23.80 20.13
C ASP A 54 4.50 23.92 21.55
N MET A 55 3.67 24.94 21.77
CA MET A 55 2.91 25.11 23.02
C MET A 55 1.70 24.16 23.15
N GLY A 56 1.39 23.35 22.12
CA GLY A 56 0.24 22.45 22.13
C GLY A 56 -1.13 23.15 22.11
N LYS A 57 -1.18 24.43 21.69
CA LYS A 57 -2.43 25.22 21.66
C LYS A 57 -3.31 24.94 20.45
N VAL A 58 -2.74 24.36 19.40
CA VAL A 58 -3.44 24.03 18.15
C VAL A 58 -4.05 22.63 18.28
N MET A 59 -5.35 22.53 18.55
CA MET A 59 -6.07 21.25 18.67
C MET A 59 -7.12 21.04 17.58
N PHE A 60 -8.05 21.99 17.43
CA PHE A 60 -9.21 21.85 16.54
C PHE A 60 -9.27 22.90 15.44
N TYR A 61 -8.53 23.98 15.54
CA TYR A 61 -8.47 25.05 14.55
C TYR A 61 -7.07 25.63 14.46
N PRO A 62 -6.69 26.14 13.27
CA PRO A 62 -5.36 26.72 13.07
C PRO A 62 -5.25 28.07 13.80
N ILE A 63 -4.07 28.35 14.38
CA ILE A 63 -3.78 29.61 15.07
C ILE A 63 -2.58 30.28 14.40
N GLY A 64 -2.72 31.53 13.98
CA GLY A 64 -1.64 32.27 13.32
C GLY A 64 -1.33 31.69 11.92
N ILE A 65 -2.36 31.61 11.06
CA ILE A 65 -2.26 30.98 9.73
C ILE A 65 -1.12 31.60 8.92
N HIS A 66 -0.17 30.77 8.47
CA HIS A 66 0.90 31.14 7.58
C HIS A 66 1.35 29.95 6.72
N PHE A 67 2.03 30.24 5.60
CA PHE A 67 2.50 29.21 4.68
C PHE A 67 4.04 29.13 4.63
N ASN A 68 4.73 29.79 5.57
CA ASN A 68 6.19 29.83 5.61
C ASN A 68 6.81 28.43 5.73
N ASN A 69 6.16 27.52 6.49
CA ASN A 69 6.61 26.14 6.64
C ASN A 69 6.78 25.44 5.28
N TYR A 70 5.82 25.66 4.36
CA TYR A 70 5.89 25.09 3.00
C TYR A 70 7.01 25.71 2.17
N VAL A 71 7.19 27.05 2.31
CA VAL A 71 8.27 27.77 1.61
C VAL A 71 9.65 27.31 2.11
N GLU A 72 9.82 27.10 3.41
CA GLU A 72 11.06 26.59 4.01
C GLU A 72 11.38 25.17 3.54
N VAL A 73 10.36 24.28 3.51
CA VAL A 73 10.55 22.92 2.99
C VAL A 73 10.96 22.94 1.53
N LEU A 74 10.34 23.79 0.69
CA LEU A 74 10.70 23.90 -0.73
C LEU A 74 12.11 24.47 -0.98
N LYS A 75 12.65 25.24 -0.02
CA LYS A 75 14.04 25.77 -0.08
C LYS A 75 15.10 24.76 0.36
N MET A 76 14.71 23.59 0.90
CA MET A 76 15.68 22.58 1.30
C MET A 76 16.43 22.05 0.08
N GLU A 77 17.75 22.23 0.05
CA GLU A 77 18.62 21.86 -1.08
C GLU A 77 18.48 20.39 -1.52
N ARG A 78 18.19 19.48 -0.57
CA ARG A 78 18.12 18.04 -0.84
C ARG A 78 16.72 17.56 -1.23
N LEU A 79 15.69 18.42 -1.16
CA LEU A 79 14.30 18.02 -1.44
C LEU A 79 14.14 17.49 -2.88
N GLY A 80 14.73 18.20 -3.86
CA GLY A 80 14.67 17.78 -5.26
C GLY A 80 15.32 16.42 -5.51
N MET A 81 16.47 16.15 -4.87
CA MET A 81 17.13 14.85 -4.96
C MET A 81 16.30 13.76 -4.30
N ALA A 82 15.73 14.02 -3.13
CA ALA A 82 14.88 13.08 -2.43
C ALA A 82 13.60 12.73 -3.23
N ALA A 83 12.97 13.74 -3.85
CA ALA A 83 11.83 13.55 -4.74
C ALA A 83 12.21 12.70 -5.97
N TRP A 84 13.36 12.96 -6.61
CA TRP A 84 13.84 12.18 -7.73
C TRP A 84 14.13 10.72 -7.35
N VAL A 85 14.81 10.48 -6.23
CA VAL A 85 15.07 9.12 -5.72
C VAL A 85 13.76 8.39 -5.42
N SER A 86 12.78 9.07 -4.83
CA SER A 86 11.46 8.48 -4.57
C SER A 86 10.72 8.11 -5.85
N LEU A 87 10.75 8.97 -6.86
CA LEU A 87 10.16 8.71 -8.17
C LEU A 87 10.85 7.53 -8.87
N ALA A 88 12.18 7.55 -8.94
CA ALA A 88 12.97 6.50 -9.54
C ALA A 88 12.74 5.14 -8.83
N ARG A 89 12.73 5.13 -7.50
CA ARG A 89 12.42 3.94 -6.69
C ARG A 89 11.02 3.40 -7.01
N THR A 90 10.02 4.27 -7.12
CA THR A 90 8.65 3.86 -7.41
C THR A 90 8.55 3.25 -8.81
N VAL A 91 9.07 3.92 -9.82
CA VAL A 91 8.99 3.44 -11.20
C VAL A 91 9.79 2.15 -11.39
N LEU A 92 11.08 2.18 -11.07
CA LEU A 92 11.97 1.02 -11.27
C LEU A 92 11.59 -0.14 -10.36
N GLY A 93 11.27 0.13 -9.09
CA GLY A 93 10.85 -0.90 -8.14
C GLY A 93 9.58 -1.61 -8.58
N THR A 94 8.57 -0.86 -9.03
CA THR A 94 7.31 -1.44 -9.51
C THR A 94 7.51 -2.24 -10.79
N LEU A 95 8.25 -1.71 -11.77
CA LEU A 95 8.50 -2.42 -13.02
C LEU A 95 9.25 -3.74 -12.78
N LEU A 96 10.34 -3.70 -12.00
CA LEU A 96 11.12 -4.89 -11.70
C LEU A 96 10.33 -5.91 -10.86
N ALA A 97 9.54 -5.44 -9.89
CA ALA A 97 8.66 -6.32 -9.11
C ALA A 97 7.58 -6.98 -9.97
N LEU A 98 6.97 -6.25 -10.90
CA LEU A 98 5.99 -6.81 -11.84
C LEU A 98 6.63 -7.84 -12.78
N VAL A 99 7.77 -7.52 -13.38
CA VAL A 99 8.51 -8.46 -14.25
C VAL A 99 8.94 -9.69 -13.46
N GLY A 100 9.54 -9.52 -12.28
CA GLY A 100 9.98 -10.62 -11.43
C GLY A 100 8.83 -11.52 -10.98
N ALA A 101 7.74 -10.93 -10.48
CA ALA A 101 6.55 -11.67 -10.07
C ALA A 101 5.90 -12.41 -11.24
N SER A 102 5.78 -11.78 -12.42
CA SER A 102 5.18 -12.38 -13.62
C SER A 102 6.02 -13.53 -14.14
N TYR A 103 7.35 -13.36 -14.18
CA TYR A 103 8.27 -14.41 -14.61
C TYR A 103 8.20 -15.63 -13.69
N MET A 104 8.25 -15.42 -12.36
CA MET A 104 8.12 -16.52 -11.39
C MET A 104 6.74 -17.19 -11.46
N ALA A 105 5.67 -16.40 -11.60
CA ALA A 105 4.32 -16.93 -11.78
C ALA A 105 4.23 -17.81 -13.02
N TYR A 106 4.75 -17.34 -14.15
CA TYR A 106 4.79 -18.11 -15.39
C TYR A 106 5.57 -19.42 -15.26
N LEU A 107 6.72 -19.42 -14.61
CA LEU A 107 7.48 -20.66 -14.36
C LEU A 107 6.64 -21.68 -13.59
N PHE A 108 5.89 -21.24 -12.58
CA PHE A 108 5.03 -22.11 -11.78
C PHE A 108 3.71 -22.53 -12.46
N THR A 109 3.34 -21.98 -13.62
CA THR A 109 2.24 -22.50 -14.45
C THR A 109 2.70 -23.65 -15.34
N LYS A 110 3.99 -23.73 -15.71
CA LYS A 110 4.51 -24.78 -16.60
C LYS A 110 4.50 -26.16 -15.91
N GLN A 111 3.78 -27.11 -16.54
CA GLN A 111 3.65 -28.47 -15.98
C GLN A 111 4.97 -29.27 -16.07
N ASN A 112 5.83 -28.98 -17.03
CA ASN A 112 7.08 -29.67 -17.28
C ASN A 112 8.23 -29.23 -16.34
N MET A 113 7.98 -28.28 -15.42
CA MET A 113 8.99 -27.83 -14.47
C MET A 113 9.31 -28.93 -13.45
N TRP A 114 10.61 -29.29 -13.34
CA TRP A 114 11.10 -30.30 -12.40
C TRP A 114 10.71 -29.93 -10.96
N LYS A 115 10.05 -30.86 -10.27
CA LYS A 115 9.57 -30.71 -8.88
C LYS A 115 8.79 -29.40 -8.61
N ARG A 116 8.02 -28.91 -9.60
CA ARG A 116 7.23 -27.67 -9.53
C ARG A 116 6.50 -27.48 -8.18
N LYS A 117 5.78 -28.52 -7.73
CA LYS A 117 5.00 -28.46 -6.48
C LYS A 117 5.87 -28.23 -5.25
N LEU A 118 7.08 -28.81 -5.22
CA LEU A 118 8.02 -28.63 -4.11
C LEU A 118 8.55 -27.20 -4.08
N TRP A 119 9.06 -26.71 -5.21
CA TRP A 119 9.57 -25.34 -5.31
C TRP A 119 8.52 -24.29 -5.01
N TYR A 120 7.30 -24.47 -5.53
CA TYR A 120 6.19 -23.58 -5.23
C TYR A 120 5.86 -23.54 -3.73
N ARG A 121 5.80 -24.68 -3.05
CA ARG A 121 5.58 -24.73 -1.59
C ARG A 121 6.71 -24.08 -0.80
N LEU A 122 7.97 -24.30 -1.20
CA LEU A 122 9.11 -23.67 -0.56
C LEU A 122 9.05 -22.14 -0.68
N VAL A 123 8.77 -21.63 -1.87
CA VAL A 123 8.63 -20.18 -2.09
C VAL A 123 7.47 -19.60 -1.27
N ILE A 124 6.32 -20.26 -1.20
CA ILE A 124 5.22 -19.84 -0.33
C ILE A 124 5.64 -19.86 1.15
N ALA A 125 6.34 -20.90 1.58
CA ALA A 125 6.79 -21.00 2.96
C ALA A 125 7.66 -19.80 3.36
N THR A 126 8.53 -19.29 2.48
CA THR A 126 9.36 -18.10 2.77
C THR A 126 8.54 -16.85 3.09
N MET A 127 7.30 -16.76 2.65
CA MET A 127 6.42 -15.63 2.95
C MET A 127 6.04 -15.56 4.44
N TYR A 128 5.99 -16.69 5.12
CA TYR A 128 5.63 -16.79 6.53
C TYR A 128 6.80 -16.65 7.49
N PHE A 129 8.03 -16.62 6.98
CA PHE A 129 9.24 -16.47 7.79
C PHE A 129 9.85 -15.09 7.54
N SER A 130 10.02 -14.32 8.61
CA SER A 130 10.77 -13.08 8.59
C SER A 130 11.93 -13.17 9.56
N ALA A 131 13.12 -12.94 9.07
CA ALA A 131 14.32 -12.91 9.90
C ALA A 131 14.38 -11.68 10.81
N GLY A 132 13.53 -10.68 10.56
CA GLY A 132 13.54 -9.41 11.28
C GLY A 132 14.50 -8.37 10.70
N LEU A 133 14.55 -7.21 11.37
CA LEU A 133 15.28 -6.04 10.89
C LEU A 133 16.80 -6.25 10.88
N ILE A 134 17.36 -6.79 11.95
CA ILE A 134 18.82 -6.92 12.13
C ILE A 134 19.45 -7.86 11.10
N PRO A 135 18.99 -9.11 10.93
CA PRO A 135 19.50 -9.99 9.87
C PRO A 135 19.27 -9.44 8.46
N GLY A 136 18.14 -8.77 8.23
CA GLY A 136 17.86 -8.11 6.95
C GLY A 136 18.90 -7.04 6.63
N TYR A 137 19.22 -6.17 7.58
CA TYR A 137 20.25 -5.13 7.42
C TYR A 137 21.64 -5.75 7.20
N MET A 138 22.00 -6.76 8.00
CA MET A 138 23.30 -7.44 7.84
C MET A 138 23.45 -8.05 6.45
N ASN A 139 22.39 -8.68 5.93
CA ASN A 139 22.38 -9.23 4.57
C ASN A 139 22.61 -8.14 3.51
N MET A 140 21.90 -7.01 3.60
CA MET A 140 22.10 -5.87 2.69
C MET A 140 23.53 -5.31 2.77
N ARG A 141 24.11 -5.27 3.98
CA ARG A 141 25.49 -4.85 4.19
C ARG A 141 26.49 -5.82 3.56
N MET A 142 26.31 -7.12 3.75
CA MET A 142 27.16 -8.17 3.15
C MET A 142 27.12 -8.14 1.62
N LEU A 143 25.96 -7.81 1.04
CA LEU A 143 25.78 -7.65 -0.41
C LEU A 143 26.30 -6.28 -0.93
N GLY A 144 26.83 -5.42 -0.07
CA GLY A 144 27.34 -4.10 -0.48
C GLY A 144 26.25 -3.12 -0.93
N LEU A 145 24.99 -3.37 -0.59
CA LEU A 145 23.85 -2.57 -1.03
C LEU A 145 23.59 -1.35 -0.13
N VAL A 146 24.14 -1.32 1.07
CA VAL A 146 23.97 -0.20 2.02
C VAL A 146 24.52 1.08 1.41
N ASN A 147 23.78 2.19 1.54
CA ASN A 147 24.07 3.51 0.95
C ASN A 147 24.05 3.55 -0.60
N THR A 148 23.43 2.55 -1.25
CA THR A 148 23.19 2.58 -2.69
C THR A 148 21.70 2.68 -2.99
N PHE A 149 21.34 3.19 -4.18
CA PHE A 149 19.94 3.21 -4.65
C PHE A 149 19.33 1.78 -4.70
N TRP A 150 20.14 0.79 -5.00
CA TRP A 150 19.71 -0.59 -5.21
C TRP A 150 19.15 -1.28 -3.95
N VAL A 151 19.49 -0.79 -2.75
CA VAL A 151 18.89 -1.29 -1.49
C VAL A 151 17.37 -1.15 -1.46
N TYR A 152 16.83 -0.17 -2.19
CA TYR A 152 15.39 0.07 -2.26
C TYR A 152 14.66 -0.82 -3.28
N VAL A 153 15.39 -1.36 -4.24
CA VAL A 153 14.80 -2.06 -5.41
C VAL A 153 15.00 -3.57 -5.33
N ILE A 154 16.25 -4.01 -5.09
CA ILE A 154 16.61 -5.44 -5.15
C ILE A 154 15.80 -6.34 -4.22
N PRO A 155 15.56 -5.99 -2.94
CA PRO A 155 14.79 -6.83 -2.04
C PRO A 155 13.33 -7.04 -2.46
N GLY A 156 12.80 -6.13 -3.27
CA GLY A 156 11.41 -6.13 -3.73
C GLY A 156 11.17 -6.78 -5.09
N ILE A 157 12.19 -7.30 -5.78
CA ILE A 157 12.05 -7.83 -7.16
C ILE A 157 11.13 -9.05 -7.24
N PHE A 158 11.12 -9.89 -6.21
CA PHE A 158 10.33 -11.13 -6.18
C PHE A 158 9.27 -11.13 -5.07
N PRO A 159 8.20 -10.31 -5.18
CA PRO A 159 7.13 -10.32 -4.20
C PRO A 159 6.28 -11.58 -4.33
N VAL A 160 6.45 -12.52 -3.39
CA VAL A 160 5.80 -13.84 -3.41
C VAL A 160 4.27 -13.73 -3.47
N TYR A 161 3.67 -12.77 -2.74
CA TYR A 161 2.23 -12.54 -2.76
C TYR A 161 1.73 -12.19 -4.18
N ASN A 162 2.39 -11.24 -4.84
CA ASN A 162 2.01 -10.84 -6.20
C ASN A 162 2.20 -11.99 -7.21
N MET A 163 3.26 -12.79 -7.03
CA MET A 163 3.49 -14.00 -7.83
C MET A 163 2.31 -14.98 -7.70
N ILE A 164 1.77 -15.20 -6.49
CA ILE A 164 0.62 -16.08 -6.27
C ILE A 164 -0.63 -15.53 -6.99
N LEU A 165 -0.91 -14.23 -6.86
CA LEU A 165 -2.04 -13.59 -7.53
C LEU A 165 -1.96 -13.74 -9.05
N ILE A 166 -0.81 -13.40 -9.63
CA ILE A 166 -0.57 -13.48 -11.08
C ILE A 166 -0.68 -14.94 -11.56
N LYS A 167 -0.08 -15.88 -10.84
CA LYS A 167 -0.18 -17.32 -11.15
C LYS A 167 -1.63 -17.79 -11.17
N THR A 168 -2.39 -17.47 -10.14
CA THR A 168 -3.80 -17.87 -10.02
C THR A 168 -4.62 -17.27 -11.18
N TYR A 169 -4.36 -16.02 -11.52
CA TYR A 169 -5.01 -15.38 -12.66
C TYR A 169 -4.63 -16.06 -13.99
N MET A 170 -3.35 -16.35 -14.23
CA MET A 170 -2.90 -17.06 -15.42
C MET A 170 -3.54 -18.45 -15.55
N GLU A 171 -3.72 -19.16 -14.44
CA GLU A 171 -4.37 -20.49 -14.46
C GLU A 171 -5.89 -20.43 -14.66
N SER A 172 -6.51 -19.27 -14.42
CA SER A 172 -7.94 -19.06 -14.67
C SER A 172 -8.28 -18.72 -16.12
N ILE A 173 -7.27 -18.31 -16.92
CA ILE A 173 -7.46 -18.02 -18.35
C ILE A 173 -7.66 -19.34 -19.09
N SER A 174 -8.74 -19.39 -19.88
CA SER A 174 -9.08 -20.58 -20.68
C SER A 174 -7.96 -20.90 -21.68
N PRO A 175 -7.58 -22.19 -21.85
CA PRO A 175 -6.63 -22.62 -22.87
C PRO A 175 -7.06 -22.31 -24.33
N ALA A 176 -8.29 -21.84 -24.53
CA ALA A 176 -8.85 -21.49 -25.83
C ALA A 176 -8.51 -20.07 -26.30
N LEU A 177 -7.78 -19.28 -25.51
CA LEU A 177 -7.20 -17.98 -25.85
C LEU A 177 -5.70 -18.10 -26.11
#